data_6d35d4017024f9b94c6d0bf00d11f0fb
#
_entry.id   6d35d4017024f9b94c6d0bf00d11f0fb
#
_cell.length_a   1.000
_cell.length_b   1.000
_cell.length_c   1.000
_cell.angle_alpha   90.00
_cell.angle_beta   90.00
_cell.angle_gamma   90.00
#
_symmetry.space_group_name_H-M   'P 1'
#
loop_
_entity.id
_entity.type
_entity.pdbx_description
1 polymer ?
#
loop_
_entity_poly.entity_id
_entity_poly.type
_entity_poly.pdbx_seq_one_letter_code
_entity_poly.pdbx_strand_id
1 'polypeptide(L)'
;RAMEQYAEAALDQATLVLRAMTWRPGKFDKKLDGVGAVIKCDVPSNSEAMRWTIARASKRHEAQLDQDAAGLLVERIGPDLAKLDNEIAKLSSMSASRNESGQFIITRDQVVEMVGLSRQEQAWELQSILLRADPAASLSKLHELREISRVPDVLLIWSITDVLRKLHDAARMRAAGVSDQVVAKTLKLWGPARDAVLQVSRRHPPGRLGSLLSQAVQVDEASKTGRTANPVRSIETLTVTVADSLR
;
A
#
# COMPACT_ATOMS: atom_id res chain seq x y z
N ARG A 1 10.80 -34.44 -8.80
CA ARG A 1 11.66 -35.62 -9.10
C ARG A 1 13.12 -35.18 -9.36
N ALA A 2 13.44 -34.36 -10.38
CA ALA A 2 14.83 -33.98 -10.69
C ALA A 2 15.54 -33.32 -9.50
N MET A 3 14.88 -32.39 -8.78
CA MET A 3 15.44 -31.74 -7.59
C MET A 3 15.60 -32.71 -6.40
N GLU A 4 14.70 -33.67 -6.26
CA GLU A 4 14.82 -34.73 -5.23
C GLU A 4 16.01 -35.63 -5.50
N GLN A 5 16.25 -35.99 -6.78
CA GLN A 5 17.43 -36.75 -7.19
C GLN A 5 18.73 -35.98 -6.99
N TYR A 6 18.72 -34.67 -7.31
CA TYR A 6 19.88 -33.81 -7.07
C TYR A 6 20.21 -33.72 -5.56
N ALA A 7 19.20 -33.61 -4.67
CA ALA A 7 19.41 -33.57 -3.24
C ALA A 7 19.97 -34.88 -2.65
N GLU A 8 19.75 -36.02 -3.33
CA GLU A 8 20.33 -37.31 -2.94
C GLU A 8 21.80 -37.46 -3.33
N ALA A 9 22.27 -36.70 -4.32
CA ALA A 9 23.63 -36.71 -4.81
C ALA A 9 24.12 -35.28 -5.09
N ALA A 10 23.99 -34.42 -4.08
CA ALA A 10 24.41 -33.04 -4.18
C ALA A 10 25.92 -32.91 -4.39
N LEU A 11 26.33 -32.00 -5.25
CA LEU A 11 27.75 -31.72 -5.54
C LEU A 11 28.32 -30.80 -4.47
N ASP A 12 29.40 -31.21 -3.81
CA ASP A 12 30.07 -30.42 -2.76
C ASP A 12 30.64 -29.07 -3.28
N GLN A 13 30.90 -28.98 -4.58
CA GLN A 13 31.49 -27.81 -5.22
C GLN A 13 30.47 -26.83 -5.81
N ALA A 14 29.15 -27.09 -5.66
CA ALA A 14 28.10 -26.28 -6.24
C ALA A 14 27.01 -25.96 -5.23
N THR A 15 26.53 -24.70 -5.20
CA THR A 15 25.38 -24.29 -4.41
C THR A 15 24.18 -24.06 -5.32
N LEU A 16 23.13 -24.85 -5.13
CA LEU A 16 21.85 -24.65 -5.81
C LEU A 16 20.93 -23.80 -4.96
N VAL A 17 20.54 -22.62 -5.47
CA VAL A 17 19.57 -21.74 -4.82
C VAL A 17 18.22 -21.81 -5.53
N LEU A 18 17.21 -22.29 -4.83
CA LEU A 18 15.83 -22.35 -5.32
C LEU A 18 15.01 -21.23 -4.67
N ARG A 19 14.29 -20.44 -5.48
CA ARG A 19 13.37 -19.42 -5.02
C ARG A 19 11.94 -19.80 -5.38
N ALA A 20 11.03 -19.70 -4.41
CA ALA A 20 9.61 -19.94 -4.61
C ALA A 20 8.78 -18.90 -3.88
N MET A 21 7.73 -18.41 -4.53
CA MET A 21 6.73 -17.50 -3.90
C MET A 21 5.78 -18.27 -2.98
N THR A 22 5.59 -19.55 -3.26
CA THR A 22 4.76 -20.45 -2.45
C THR A 22 5.51 -21.75 -2.27
N TRP A 23 5.68 -22.14 -1.04
CA TRP A 23 6.29 -23.42 -0.69
C TRP A 23 5.31 -24.28 0.08
N ARG A 24 5.13 -25.52 -0.37
CA ARG A 24 4.36 -26.54 0.35
C ARG A 24 5.31 -27.59 0.89
N PRO A 25 5.43 -27.72 2.23
CA PRO A 25 6.26 -28.75 2.83
C PRO A 25 5.91 -30.15 2.31
N GLY A 26 6.93 -30.98 2.07
CA GLY A 26 6.75 -32.31 1.53
C GLY A 26 7.97 -33.21 1.74
N LYS A 27 8.08 -34.27 0.95
CA LYS A 27 9.21 -35.19 1.02
C LYS A 27 10.55 -34.52 0.71
N PHE A 28 10.53 -33.47 -0.10
CA PHE A 28 11.73 -32.72 -0.50
C PHE A 28 12.36 -31.98 0.68
N ASP A 29 11.55 -31.36 1.56
CA ASP A 29 12.09 -30.68 2.75
C ASP A 29 12.91 -31.62 3.63
N LYS A 30 12.40 -32.84 3.85
CA LYS A 30 13.11 -33.84 4.65
C LYS A 30 14.45 -34.25 4.06
N LYS A 31 14.58 -34.20 2.72
CA LYS A 31 15.85 -34.47 2.03
C LYS A 31 16.80 -33.29 2.11
N LEU A 32 16.27 -32.04 2.12
CA LEU A 32 17.08 -30.85 2.24
C LEU A 32 17.72 -30.69 3.62
N ASP A 33 17.10 -31.19 4.68
CA ASP A 33 17.63 -31.09 6.05
C ASP A 33 19.05 -31.64 6.20
N GLY A 34 19.46 -32.60 5.33
CA GLY A 34 20.79 -33.21 5.35
C GLY A 34 21.82 -32.57 4.43
N VAL A 35 21.39 -31.78 3.42
CA VAL A 35 22.27 -31.26 2.36
C VAL A 35 22.13 -29.76 2.12
N GLY A 36 21.22 -29.08 2.82
CA GLY A 36 20.97 -27.67 2.62
C GLY A 36 20.09 -27.07 3.70
N ALA A 37 19.46 -25.95 3.38
CA ALA A 37 18.56 -25.25 4.29
C ALA A 37 17.35 -24.66 3.56
N VAL A 38 16.19 -24.69 4.20
CA VAL A 38 14.98 -23.98 3.76
C VAL A 38 14.85 -22.68 4.55
N ILE A 39 15.03 -21.56 3.85
CA ILE A 39 14.96 -20.23 4.46
C ILE A 39 13.60 -19.61 4.13
N LYS A 40 12.80 -19.34 5.15
CA LYS A 40 11.56 -18.59 5.02
C LYS A 40 11.87 -17.10 4.93
N CYS A 41 11.37 -16.48 3.84
CA CYS A 41 11.48 -15.06 3.58
C CYS A 41 10.08 -14.42 3.53
N ASP A 42 9.27 -14.68 4.55
CA ASP A 42 7.93 -14.11 4.66
C ASP A 42 8.00 -12.60 4.89
N VAL A 43 6.96 -11.87 4.46
CA VAL A 43 6.83 -10.44 4.76
C VAL A 43 6.63 -10.29 6.28
N PRO A 44 7.48 -9.53 6.98
CA PRO A 44 7.34 -9.37 8.41
C PRO A 44 6.09 -8.56 8.77
N SER A 45 5.60 -8.71 9.99
CA SER A 45 4.61 -7.80 10.56
C SER A 45 5.21 -6.39 10.73
N ASN A 46 4.35 -5.37 10.85
CA ASN A 46 4.83 -3.99 11.05
C ASN A 46 5.70 -3.86 12.31
N SER A 47 5.38 -4.59 13.38
CA SER A 47 6.18 -4.57 14.61
C SER A 47 7.57 -5.23 14.44
N GLU A 48 7.64 -6.30 13.67
CA GLU A 48 8.92 -6.94 13.32
C GLU A 48 9.75 -6.06 12.39
N ALA A 49 9.11 -5.47 11.37
CA ALA A 49 9.75 -4.53 10.47
C ALA A 49 10.31 -3.32 11.23
N MET A 50 9.57 -2.77 12.20
CA MET A 50 10.04 -1.66 13.04
C MET A 50 11.28 -2.05 13.85
N ARG A 51 11.27 -3.18 14.54
CA ARG A 51 12.46 -3.68 15.27
C ARG A 51 13.65 -3.92 14.36
N TRP A 52 13.40 -4.51 13.20
CA TRP A 52 14.42 -4.73 12.18
C TRP A 52 15.02 -3.41 11.68
N THR A 53 14.17 -2.40 11.42
CA THR A 53 14.57 -1.06 10.95
C THR A 53 15.52 -0.39 11.93
N ILE A 54 15.21 -0.41 13.23
CA ILE A 54 16.09 0.14 14.28
C ILE A 54 17.44 -0.61 14.31
N ALA A 55 17.39 -1.94 14.32
CA ALA A 55 18.61 -2.74 14.34
C ALA A 55 19.45 -2.56 13.06
N ARG A 56 18.79 -2.41 11.91
CA ARG A 56 19.45 -2.20 10.61
C ARG A 56 20.12 -0.84 10.53
N ALA A 57 19.45 0.22 11.00
CA ALA A 57 19.99 1.58 11.07
C ALA A 57 21.32 1.58 11.86
N SER A 58 21.34 0.98 13.04
CA SER A 58 22.55 0.92 13.86
C SER A 58 23.65 0.05 13.25
N LYS A 59 23.34 -1.16 12.78
CA LYS A 59 24.35 -2.14 12.36
C LYS A 59 24.97 -1.86 11.01
N ARG A 60 24.22 -1.25 10.08
CA ARG A 60 24.68 -1.07 8.70
C ARG A 60 24.88 0.37 8.28
N HIS A 61 24.12 1.29 8.85
CA HIS A 61 24.11 2.68 8.43
C HIS A 61 24.70 3.64 9.47
N GLU A 62 25.27 3.09 10.57
CA GLU A 62 25.83 3.89 11.66
C GLU A 62 24.87 5.00 12.12
N ALA A 63 23.57 4.67 12.18
CA ALA A 63 22.51 5.61 12.49
C ALA A 63 21.70 5.17 13.70
N GLN A 64 21.39 6.13 14.55
CA GLN A 64 20.43 5.97 15.64
C GLN A 64 19.03 6.36 15.15
N LEU A 65 18.10 5.46 15.29
CA LEU A 65 16.70 5.63 14.94
C LEU A 65 15.84 5.27 16.15
N ASP A 66 15.05 6.21 16.63
CA ASP A 66 14.13 5.95 17.75
C ASP A 66 12.88 5.18 17.31
N GLN A 67 12.08 4.75 18.30
CA GLN A 67 10.91 3.93 18.05
C GLN A 67 9.82 4.67 17.27
N ASP A 68 9.65 5.97 17.54
CA ASP A 68 8.62 6.80 16.88
C ASP A 68 8.98 7.07 15.42
N ALA A 69 10.25 7.38 15.15
CA ALA A 69 10.76 7.54 13.78
C ALA A 69 10.70 6.23 12.99
N ALA A 70 11.05 5.09 13.62
CA ALA A 70 10.96 3.77 13.01
C ALA A 70 9.50 3.36 12.73
N GLY A 71 8.60 3.65 13.66
CA GLY A 71 7.17 3.41 13.50
C GLY A 71 6.60 4.19 12.31
N LEU A 72 6.92 5.48 12.23
CA LEU A 72 6.49 6.34 11.12
C LEU A 72 7.10 5.89 9.78
N LEU A 73 8.36 5.45 9.77
CA LEU A 73 9.01 4.96 8.56
C LEU A 73 8.31 3.69 8.04
N VAL A 74 7.99 2.74 8.92
CA VAL A 74 7.24 1.53 8.56
C VAL A 74 5.79 1.84 8.15
N GLU A 75 5.15 2.82 8.79
CA GLU A 75 3.82 3.28 8.40
C GLU A 75 3.81 3.82 6.96
N ARG A 76 4.81 4.63 6.58
CA ARG A 76 4.90 5.27 5.26
C ARG A 76 5.36 4.36 4.12
N ILE A 77 6.22 3.39 4.41
CA ILE A 77 6.85 2.53 3.40
C ILE A 77 6.21 1.13 3.35
N GLY A 78 5.61 0.72 4.45
CA GLY A 78 5.19 -0.65 4.69
C GLY A 78 6.34 -1.55 5.16
N PRO A 79 6.07 -2.84 5.42
CA PRO A 79 7.05 -3.80 5.95
C PRO A 79 7.99 -4.37 4.88
N ASP A 80 8.32 -3.60 3.84
CA ASP A 80 9.26 -3.96 2.78
C ASP A 80 10.69 -3.63 3.24
N LEU A 81 11.43 -4.66 3.69
CA LEU A 81 12.75 -4.49 4.28
C LEU A 81 13.77 -3.86 3.32
N ALA A 82 13.65 -4.11 2.02
CA ALA A 82 14.57 -3.54 1.04
C ALA A 82 14.33 -2.02 0.86
N LYS A 83 13.06 -1.61 0.80
CA LYS A 83 12.71 -0.19 0.76
C LYS A 83 13.09 0.52 2.05
N LEU A 84 12.82 -0.11 3.20
CA LEU A 84 13.23 0.43 4.51
C LEU A 84 14.75 0.62 4.59
N ASP A 85 15.56 -0.34 4.13
CA ASP A 85 17.01 -0.24 4.10
C ASP A 85 17.50 0.95 3.24
N ASN A 86 16.90 1.12 2.06
CA ASN A 86 17.23 2.23 1.16
C ASN A 86 16.85 3.60 1.77
N GLU A 87 15.71 3.70 2.42
CA GLU A 87 15.29 4.94 3.08
C GLU A 87 16.18 5.27 4.30
N ILE A 88 16.57 4.28 5.09
CA ILE A 88 17.53 4.48 6.18
C ILE A 88 18.86 5.01 5.62
N ALA A 89 19.39 4.41 4.54
CA ALA A 89 20.60 4.85 3.88
C ALA A 89 20.53 6.31 3.44
N LYS A 90 19.41 6.69 2.80
CA LYS A 90 19.15 8.06 2.37
C LYS A 90 19.09 9.03 3.56
N LEU A 91 18.29 8.72 4.58
CA LEU A 91 18.14 9.55 5.77
C LEU A 91 19.47 9.72 6.53
N SER A 92 20.27 8.65 6.65
CA SER A 92 21.60 8.72 7.27
C SER A 92 22.52 9.66 6.52
N SER A 93 22.55 9.57 5.18
CA SER A 93 23.42 10.42 4.36
C SER A 93 23.05 11.91 4.39
N MET A 94 21.81 12.23 4.73
CA MET A 94 21.28 13.59 4.81
C MET A 94 21.26 14.14 6.25
N SER A 95 21.51 13.30 7.25
CA SER A 95 21.55 13.75 8.65
C SER A 95 22.84 14.51 8.95
N ALA A 96 22.68 15.76 9.40
CA ALA A 96 23.80 16.59 9.85
C ALA A 96 24.17 16.33 11.31
N SER A 97 23.30 15.71 12.09
CA SER A 97 23.48 15.50 13.53
C SER A 97 24.06 14.12 13.83
N ARG A 98 25.00 14.07 14.77
CA ARG A 98 25.56 12.81 15.30
C ARG A 98 25.40 12.76 16.81
N ASN A 99 25.23 11.56 17.36
CA ASN A 99 25.25 11.34 18.80
C ASN A 99 26.69 11.26 19.33
N GLU A 100 26.82 11.12 20.63
CA GLU A 100 28.13 11.00 21.31
C GLU A 100 28.94 9.80 20.82
N SER A 101 28.31 8.77 20.31
CA SER A 101 28.96 7.57 19.73
C SER A 101 29.34 7.74 18.26
N GLY A 102 29.11 8.93 17.66
CA GLY A 102 29.41 9.24 16.27
C GLY A 102 28.37 8.75 15.26
N GLN A 103 27.27 8.14 15.70
CA GLN A 103 26.20 7.68 14.82
C GLN A 103 25.32 8.85 14.35
N PHE A 104 24.85 8.79 13.13
CA PHE A 104 23.86 9.74 12.60
C PHE A 104 22.54 9.62 13.38
N ILE A 105 21.93 10.75 13.71
CA ILE A 105 20.62 10.77 14.38
C ILE A 105 19.55 10.96 13.32
N ILE A 106 18.64 9.99 13.17
CA ILE A 106 17.47 10.09 12.32
C ILE A 106 16.26 10.37 13.22
N THR A 107 15.75 11.59 13.14
CA THR A 107 14.61 12.03 13.94
C THR A 107 13.28 11.76 13.21
N ARG A 108 12.18 11.75 13.99
CA ARG A 108 10.84 11.69 13.46
C ARG A 108 10.55 12.83 12.47
N ASP A 109 11.03 14.02 12.76
CA ASP A 109 10.82 15.20 11.91
C ASP A 109 11.53 15.07 10.56
N GLN A 110 12.74 14.52 10.54
CA GLN A 110 13.42 14.18 9.29
C GLN A 110 12.64 13.14 8.49
N VAL A 111 12.06 12.13 9.14
CA VAL A 111 11.20 11.16 8.45
C VAL A 111 9.93 11.86 7.90
N VAL A 112 9.34 12.79 8.63
CA VAL A 112 8.19 13.58 8.16
C VAL A 112 8.55 14.39 6.91
N GLU A 113 9.68 15.05 6.92
CA GLU A 113 10.11 15.96 5.87
C GLU A 113 10.61 15.23 4.62
N MET A 114 11.37 14.15 4.80
CA MET A 114 12.15 13.54 3.72
C MET A 114 11.55 12.25 3.16
N VAL A 115 10.71 11.57 3.94
CA VAL A 115 9.99 10.37 3.49
C VAL A 115 8.57 10.78 3.17
N GLY A 116 8.32 11.06 1.90
CA GLY A 116 6.97 11.32 1.41
C GLY A 116 6.05 10.12 1.64
N LEU A 117 4.75 10.36 1.64
CA LEU A 117 3.76 9.30 1.58
C LEU A 117 4.03 8.41 0.35
N SER A 118 3.83 7.11 0.47
CA SER A 118 3.90 6.24 -0.70
C SER A 118 2.88 6.72 -1.75
N ARG A 119 3.15 6.45 -3.03
CA ARG A 119 2.21 6.82 -4.11
C ARG A 119 0.81 6.22 -3.89
N GLN A 120 0.73 5.11 -3.21
CA GLN A 120 -0.54 4.49 -2.85
C GLN A 120 -1.27 5.26 -1.75
N GLU A 121 -0.57 5.68 -0.69
CA GLU A 121 -1.15 6.50 0.38
C GLU A 121 -1.60 7.85 -0.15
N GLN A 122 -0.80 8.47 -1.00
CA GLN A 122 -1.19 9.69 -1.70
C GLN A 122 -2.47 9.49 -2.55
N ALA A 123 -2.56 8.38 -3.28
CA ALA A 123 -3.77 8.06 -4.03
C ALA A 123 -5.00 7.85 -3.11
N TRP A 124 -4.81 7.33 -1.90
CA TRP A 124 -5.90 7.19 -0.92
C TRP A 124 -6.36 8.53 -0.32
N GLU A 125 -5.52 9.56 -0.28
CA GLU A 125 -5.95 10.90 0.11
C GLU A 125 -7.10 11.40 -0.77
N LEU A 126 -7.10 11.07 -2.06
CA LEU A 126 -8.19 11.39 -2.97
C LEU A 126 -9.52 10.81 -2.50
N GLN A 127 -9.54 9.58 -1.92
CA GLN A 127 -10.76 8.97 -1.40
C GLN A 127 -11.38 9.82 -0.29
N SER A 128 -10.56 10.35 0.62
CA SER A 128 -11.02 11.16 1.73
C SER A 128 -11.69 12.46 1.28
N ILE A 129 -11.19 13.06 0.20
CA ILE A 129 -11.75 14.28 -0.37
C ILE A 129 -13.04 13.98 -1.16
N LEU A 130 -13.06 12.92 -1.96
CA LEU A 130 -14.26 12.47 -2.67
C LEU A 130 -15.44 12.22 -1.73
N LEU A 131 -15.18 11.60 -0.58
CA LEU A 131 -16.20 11.32 0.44
C LEU A 131 -16.79 12.60 1.10
N ARG A 132 -16.15 13.75 0.94
CA ARG A 132 -16.70 15.05 1.35
C ARG A 132 -17.70 15.61 0.35
N ALA A 133 -17.82 15.01 -0.83
CA ALA A 133 -18.75 15.42 -1.89
C ALA A 133 -18.50 16.88 -2.37
N ASP A 134 -17.24 17.29 -2.47
CA ASP A 134 -16.83 18.59 -3.00
C ASP A 134 -16.09 18.41 -4.33
N PRO A 135 -16.71 18.68 -5.48
CA PRO A 135 -16.09 18.53 -6.80
C PRO A 135 -14.87 19.41 -7.01
N ALA A 136 -14.89 20.65 -6.51
CA ALA A 136 -13.77 21.58 -6.69
C ALA A 136 -12.55 21.13 -5.90
N ALA A 137 -12.72 20.76 -4.62
CA ALA A 137 -11.66 20.22 -3.79
C ALA A 137 -11.13 18.89 -4.34
N SER A 138 -12.02 18.03 -4.86
CA SER A 138 -11.63 16.74 -5.44
C SER A 138 -10.79 16.91 -6.71
N LEU A 139 -11.15 17.84 -7.59
CA LEU A 139 -10.40 18.14 -8.79
C LEU A 139 -9.05 18.79 -8.46
N SER A 140 -9.02 19.73 -7.54
CA SER A 140 -7.77 20.36 -7.07
C SER A 140 -6.79 19.31 -6.49
N LYS A 141 -7.29 18.39 -5.67
CA LYS A 141 -6.48 17.30 -5.11
C LYS A 141 -5.99 16.34 -6.19
N LEU A 142 -6.82 16.01 -7.17
CA LEU A 142 -6.41 15.20 -8.31
C LEU A 142 -5.23 15.84 -9.07
N HIS A 143 -5.29 17.13 -9.35
CA HIS A 143 -4.21 17.88 -10.03
C HIS A 143 -2.93 17.89 -9.19
N GLU A 144 -3.02 18.17 -7.88
CA GLU A 144 -1.88 18.10 -6.96
C GLU A 144 -1.20 16.71 -7.01
N LEU A 145 -1.99 15.64 -6.91
CA LEU A 145 -1.46 14.27 -6.91
C LEU A 145 -0.80 13.91 -8.25
N ARG A 146 -1.36 14.35 -9.38
CA ARG A 146 -0.81 14.07 -10.71
C ARG A 146 0.43 14.91 -11.03
N GLU A 147 0.36 16.21 -10.81
CA GLU A 147 1.35 17.16 -11.33
C GLU A 147 2.50 17.39 -10.35
N ILE A 148 2.21 17.46 -9.06
CA ILE A 148 3.19 17.70 -8.01
C ILE A 148 3.74 16.38 -7.50
N SER A 149 2.87 15.49 -7.00
CA SER A 149 3.28 14.22 -6.39
C SER A 149 3.62 13.12 -7.41
N ARG A 150 3.34 13.34 -8.70
CA ARG A 150 3.61 12.40 -9.81
C ARG A 150 3.01 11.00 -9.56
N VAL A 151 1.82 10.95 -8.96
CA VAL A 151 1.08 9.70 -8.77
C VAL A 151 0.60 9.19 -10.14
N PRO A 152 0.88 7.93 -10.51
CA PRO A 152 0.41 7.38 -11.78
C PRO A 152 -1.12 7.39 -11.90
N ASP A 153 -1.62 7.74 -13.08
CA ASP A 153 -3.06 7.79 -13.38
C ASP A 153 -3.79 6.48 -13.05
N VAL A 154 -3.14 5.33 -13.27
CA VAL A 154 -3.69 4.01 -12.93
C VAL A 154 -3.98 3.87 -11.42
N LEU A 155 -3.13 4.42 -10.55
CA LEU A 155 -3.35 4.40 -9.11
C LEU A 155 -4.49 5.33 -8.69
N LEU A 156 -4.63 6.48 -9.37
CA LEU A 156 -5.72 7.42 -9.11
C LEU A 156 -7.07 6.83 -9.52
N ILE A 157 -7.16 6.24 -10.71
CA ILE A 157 -8.37 5.54 -11.16
C ILE A 157 -8.71 4.38 -10.23
N TRP A 158 -7.69 3.60 -9.83
CA TRP A 158 -7.86 2.51 -8.88
C TRP A 158 -8.41 3.01 -7.53
N SER A 159 -7.89 4.13 -7.03
CA SER A 159 -8.34 4.74 -5.77
C SER A 159 -9.83 5.16 -5.84
N ILE A 160 -10.25 5.80 -6.94
CA ILE A 160 -11.66 6.16 -7.16
C ILE A 160 -12.54 4.91 -7.25
N THR A 161 -12.09 3.91 -8.00
CA THR A 161 -12.84 2.65 -8.16
C THR A 161 -12.96 1.90 -6.84
N ASP A 162 -11.92 1.89 -6.00
CA ASP A 162 -11.91 1.21 -4.71
C ASP A 162 -12.89 1.86 -3.72
N VAL A 163 -12.92 3.19 -3.62
CA VAL A 163 -13.88 3.87 -2.74
C VAL A 163 -15.33 3.65 -3.21
N LEU A 164 -15.59 3.69 -4.52
CA LEU A 164 -16.92 3.42 -5.07
C LEU A 164 -17.37 1.97 -4.83
N ARG A 165 -16.44 1.00 -4.93
CA ARG A 165 -16.72 -0.41 -4.58
C ARG A 165 -17.10 -0.54 -3.11
N LYS A 166 -16.34 0.08 -2.21
CA LYS A 166 -16.63 0.09 -0.77
C LYS A 166 -18.00 0.71 -0.48
N LEU A 167 -18.32 1.84 -1.11
CA LEU A 167 -19.62 2.51 -0.96
C LEU A 167 -20.77 1.63 -1.46
N HIS A 168 -20.64 1.06 -2.66
CA HIS A 168 -21.64 0.18 -3.26
C HIS A 168 -21.89 -1.07 -2.42
N ASP A 169 -20.82 -1.75 -1.99
CA ASP A 169 -20.92 -2.95 -1.18
C ASP A 169 -21.51 -2.65 0.21
N ALA A 170 -21.12 -1.53 0.84
CA ALA A 170 -21.71 -1.08 2.09
C ALA A 170 -23.20 -0.81 1.94
N ALA A 171 -23.64 -0.11 0.90
CA ALA A 171 -25.04 0.17 0.64
C ALA A 171 -25.84 -1.13 0.37
N ARG A 172 -25.30 -2.08 -0.39
CA ARG A 172 -25.91 -3.39 -0.63
C ARG A 172 -26.08 -4.21 0.64
N MET A 173 -25.02 -4.33 1.43
CA MET A 173 -25.07 -5.09 2.69
C MET A 173 -26.11 -4.50 3.64
N ARG A 174 -26.19 -3.17 3.74
CA ARG A 174 -27.19 -2.49 4.56
C ARG A 174 -28.62 -2.67 4.05
N ALA A 175 -28.82 -2.61 2.74
CA ALA A 175 -30.12 -2.93 2.13
C ALA A 175 -30.56 -4.37 2.42
N ALA A 176 -29.62 -5.28 2.64
CA ALA A 176 -29.87 -6.66 3.09
C ALA A 176 -30.01 -6.80 4.63
N GLY A 177 -30.06 -5.71 5.39
CA GLY A 177 -30.23 -5.71 6.84
C GLY A 177 -28.95 -5.99 7.66
N VAL A 178 -27.78 -5.94 7.02
CA VAL A 178 -26.50 -6.17 7.73
C VAL A 178 -26.13 -4.95 8.56
N SER A 179 -25.72 -5.16 9.83
CA SER A 179 -25.30 -4.09 10.72
C SER A 179 -24.02 -3.39 10.29
N ASP A 180 -23.88 -2.11 10.61
CA ASP A 180 -22.70 -1.31 10.25
C ASP A 180 -21.38 -1.88 10.81
N GLN A 181 -21.43 -2.56 11.95
CA GLN A 181 -20.25 -3.21 12.54
C GLN A 181 -19.76 -4.38 11.68
N VAL A 182 -20.68 -5.19 11.15
CA VAL A 182 -20.37 -6.31 10.25
C VAL A 182 -19.93 -5.78 8.89
N VAL A 183 -20.59 -4.74 8.37
CA VAL A 183 -20.17 -4.05 7.13
C VAL A 183 -18.72 -3.57 7.25
N ALA A 184 -18.39 -2.83 8.32
CA ALA A 184 -17.06 -2.29 8.53
C ALA A 184 -16.00 -3.40 8.62
N LYS A 185 -16.30 -4.49 9.35
CA LYS A 185 -15.40 -5.65 9.47
C LYS A 185 -15.18 -6.34 8.12
N THR A 186 -16.25 -6.59 7.38
CA THR A 186 -16.20 -7.30 6.08
C THR A 186 -15.43 -6.50 5.03
N LEU A 187 -15.68 -5.20 4.96
CA LEU A 187 -15.03 -4.30 4.00
C LEU A 187 -13.68 -3.75 4.50
N LYS A 188 -13.21 -4.21 5.68
CA LYS A 188 -11.94 -3.78 6.30
C LYS A 188 -11.84 -2.26 6.41
N LEU A 189 -12.90 -1.61 6.87
CA LEU A 189 -12.95 -0.17 7.08
C LEU A 189 -12.44 0.18 8.48
N TRP A 190 -11.44 1.06 8.56
CA TRP A 190 -10.80 1.47 9.82
C TRP A 190 -10.68 3.00 9.89
N GLY A 191 -10.59 3.51 11.11
CA GLY A 191 -10.35 4.93 11.37
C GLY A 191 -11.42 5.86 10.77
N PRO A 192 -11.07 7.12 10.45
CA PRO A 192 -12.01 8.11 9.92
C PRO A 192 -12.67 7.72 8.60
N ALA A 193 -11.99 6.93 7.76
CA ALA A 193 -12.54 6.42 6.50
C ALA A 193 -13.76 5.51 6.70
N ARG A 194 -13.81 4.76 7.81
CA ARG A 194 -14.95 3.91 8.17
C ARG A 194 -16.23 4.74 8.27
N ASP A 195 -16.20 5.78 9.09
CA ASP A 195 -17.38 6.57 9.38
C ASP A 195 -17.85 7.36 8.15
N ALA A 196 -16.91 7.87 7.35
CA ALA A 196 -17.21 8.55 6.09
C ALA A 196 -17.90 7.61 5.08
N VAL A 197 -17.35 6.39 4.85
CA VAL A 197 -17.95 5.41 3.94
C VAL A 197 -19.35 4.98 4.41
N LEU A 198 -19.50 4.69 5.70
CA LEU A 198 -20.80 4.31 6.26
C LEU A 198 -21.82 5.45 6.14
N GLN A 199 -21.42 6.69 6.40
CA GLN A 199 -22.28 7.86 6.29
C GLN A 199 -22.76 8.09 4.85
N VAL A 200 -21.84 8.09 3.89
CA VAL A 200 -22.17 8.30 2.47
C VAL A 200 -23.02 7.15 1.94
N SER A 201 -22.70 5.88 2.25
CA SER A 201 -23.47 4.73 1.83
C SER A 201 -24.91 4.70 2.37
N ARG A 202 -25.21 5.45 3.45
CA ARG A 202 -26.59 5.61 3.98
C ARG A 202 -27.43 6.55 3.13
N ARG A 203 -26.81 7.51 2.47
CA ARG A 203 -27.52 8.56 1.71
C ARG A 203 -27.84 8.14 0.30
N HIS A 204 -27.14 7.13 -0.24
CA HIS A 204 -27.24 6.75 -1.63
C HIS A 204 -27.69 5.31 -1.81
N PRO A 205 -28.68 5.05 -2.69
CA PRO A 205 -29.15 3.70 -2.98
C PRO A 205 -28.07 2.90 -3.72
N PRO A 206 -28.02 1.55 -3.54
CA PRO A 206 -27.03 0.69 -4.18
C PRO A 206 -26.96 0.84 -5.70
N GLY A 207 -28.10 1.01 -6.37
CA GLY A 207 -28.16 1.17 -7.83
C GLY A 207 -27.41 2.40 -8.33
N ARG A 208 -27.53 3.56 -7.65
CA ARG A 208 -26.81 4.78 -8.01
C ARG A 208 -25.28 4.59 -7.85
N LEU A 209 -24.86 4.01 -6.73
CA LEU A 209 -23.46 3.72 -6.47
C LEU A 209 -22.90 2.68 -7.45
N GLY A 210 -23.71 1.69 -7.83
CA GLY A 210 -23.38 0.70 -8.85
C GLY A 210 -23.16 1.32 -10.24
N SER A 211 -23.98 2.30 -10.63
CA SER A 211 -23.79 3.03 -11.89
C SER A 211 -22.48 3.83 -11.89
N LEU A 212 -22.15 4.50 -10.80
CA LEU A 212 -20.87 5.23 -10.65
C LEU A 212 -19.68 4.27 -10.69
N LEU A 213 -19.78 3.13 -10.02
CA LEU A 213 -18.74 2.09 -10.05
C LEU A 213 -18.54 1.56 -11.48
N SER A 214 -19.62 1.31 -12.23
CA SER A 214 -19.53 0.89 -13.62
C SER A 214 -18.83 1.92 -14.51
N GLN A 215 -19.10 3.20 -14.32
CA GLN A 215 -18.41 4.28 -15.03
C GLN A 215 -16.91 4.29 -14.69
N ALA A 216 -16.54 4.15 -13.41
CA ALA A 216 -15.14 4.10 -13.01
C ALA A 216 -14.39 2.90 -13.63
N VAL A 217 -15.04 1.72 -13.67
CA VAL A 217 -14.48 0.52 -14.33
C VAL A 217 -14.31 0.73 -15.83
N GLN A 218 -15.26 1.39 -16.51
CA GLN A 218 -15.13 1.72 -17.93
C GLN A 218 -13.95 2.68 -18.20
N VAL A 219 -13.75 3.69 -17.34
CA VAL A 219 -12.60 4.60 -17.45
C VAL A 219 -11.29 3.84 -17.23
N ASP A 220 -11.24 2.93 -16.25
CA ASP A 220 -10.07 2.09 -15.99
C ASP A 220 -9.74 1.19 -17.19
N GLU A 221 -10.74 0.52 -17.75
CA GLU A 221 -10.59 -0.32 -18.95
C GLU A 221 -10.12 0.50 -20.15
N ALA A 222 -10.75 1.64 -20.43
CA ALA A 222 -10.42 2.50 -21.55
C ALA A 222 -8.98 3.05 -21.43
N SER A 223 -8.56 3.40 -20.22
CA SER A 223 -7.19 3.85 -19.94
C SER A 223 -6.15 2.76 -20.21
N LYS A 224 -6.43 1.52 -19.80
CA LYS A 224 -5.51 0.38 -19.97
C LYS A 224 -5.45 -0.17 -21.40
N THR A 225 -6.53 -0.01 -22.14
CA THR A 225 -6.63 -0.52 -23.52
C THR A 225 -6.37 0.52 -24.61
N GLY A 226 -6.03 1.76 -24.20
CA GLY A 226 -5.76 2.85 -25.15
C GLY A 226 -7.00 3.33 -25.91
N ARG A 227 -8.22 2.98 -25.45
CA ARG A 227 -9.48 3.41 -26.09
C ARG A 227 -9.90 4.84 -25.77
N THR A 228 -9.17 5.53 -24.88
CA THR A 228 -9.44 6.93 -24.56
C THR A 228 -8.48 7.85 -25.30
N ALA A 229 -9.03 8.86 -26.00
CA ALA A 229 -8.23 9.87 -26.68
C ALA A 229 -7.53 10.83 -25.71
N ASN A 230 -8.09 11.02 -24.52
CA ASN A 230 -7.52 11.90 -23.49
C ASN A 230 -7.73 11.27 -22.10
N PRO A 231 -6.77 10.45 -21.62
CA PRO A 231 -6.84 9.81 -20.31
C PRO A 231 -7.00 10.81 -19.16
N VAL A 232 -6.31 11.95 -19.24
CA VAL A 232 -6.35 13.01 -18.23
C VAL A 232 -7.76 13.53 -18.04
N ARG A 233 -8.40 13.93 -19.13
CA ARG A 233 -9.76 14.46 -19.09
C ARG A 233 -10.79 13.42 -18.63
N SER A 234 -10.54 12.15 -18.95
CA SER A 234 -11.40 11.06 -18.49
C SER A 234 -11.40 10.90 -16.96
N ILE A 235 -10.20 11.00 -16.34
CA ILE A 235 -10.05 10.94 -14.89
C ILE A 235 -10.64 12.18 -14.22
N GLU A 236 -10.40 13.37 -14.77
CA GLU A 236 -10.97 14.62 -14.27
C GLU A 236 -12.49 14.58 -14.27
N THR A 237 -13.07 14.19 -15.41
CA THR A 237 -14.52 14.05 -15.55
C THR A 237 -15.07 13.03 -14.56
N LEU A 238 -14.44 11.86 -14.43
CA LEU A 238 -14.84 10.86 -13.45
C LEU A 238 -14.80 11.41 -12.02
N THR A 239 -13.72 12.10 -11.65
CA THR A 239 -13.53 12.67 -10.30
C THR A 239 -14.64 13.68 -9.96
N VAL A 240 -14.93 14.60 -10.88
CA VAL A 240 -15.98 15.60 -10.71
C VAL A 240 -17.35 14.94 -10.65
N THR A 241 -17.64 14.01 -11.56
CA THR A 241 -18.92 13.28 -11.61
C THR A 241 -19.18 12.51 -10.32
N VAL A 242 -18.17 11.80 -9.80
CA VAL A 242 -18.27 11.07 -8.53
C VAL A 242 -18.53 12.02 -7.37
N ALA A 243 -17.70 13.07 -7.22
CA ALA A 243 -17.85 14.01 -6.11
C ALA A 243 -19.23 14.73 -6.13
N ASP A 244 -19.71 15.13 -7.31
CA ASP A 244 -21.02 15.76 -7.45
C ASP A 244 -22.17 14.77 -7.17
N SER A 245 -22.02 13.53 -7.58
CA SER A 245 -23.03 12.49 -7.35
C SER A 245 -23.13 12.04 -5.89
N LEU A 246 -22.12 12.29 -5.07
CA LEU A 246 -22.10 11.97 -3.64
C LEU A 246 -22.64 13.10 -2.74
N ARG A 247 -23.02 14.25 -3.30
CA ARG A 247 -23.76 15.31 -2.60
C ARG A 247 -25.16 14.82 -2.22
#